data_9fd5d5aa8bfddaa46092d084e867a656
#
_entry.id   9fd5d5aa8bfddaa46092d084e867a656
#
_cell.length_a   1.000
_cell.length_b   1.000
_cell.length_c   1.000
_cell.angle_alpha   90.00
_cell.angle_beta   90.00
_cell.angle_gamma   90.00
#
_symmetry.space_group_name_H-M   'P 1'
#
loop_
_entity.id
_entity.type
_entity.pdbx_description
1 polymer ?
#
loop_
_entity_poly.entity_id
_entity_poly.type
_entity_poly.pdbx_seq_one_letter_code
_entity_poly.pdbx_strand_id
1 'polypeptide(L)'
;MKRIFCCILLLYIAPSLWSQNLVREKRHYSLEGKPLSLKEVRDHYRSVPQALAQFKKAQLQFGVLASLLFLGGAYTGGNIGYFTAIGELEWKQAGIGVGVLVLGLVATIGVEKKYDRAVQMFNQYKGKKSSFQLKLNKEGVGVRLTF
;
A
#
# COMPACT_ATOMS: atom_id res chain seq x y z
N MET A 1 13.44 25.45 -40.36
CA MET A 1 12.59 25.93 -39.27
C MET A 1 11.47 24.94 -38.90
N LYS A 2 10.75 24.28 -39.82
CA LYS A 2 9.66 23.32 -39.55
C LYS A 2 10.11 22.09 -38.70
N ARG A 3 11.34 21.60 -38.90
CA ARG A 3 11.86 20.41 -38.17
C ARG A 3 12.18 20.67 -36.68
N ILE A 4 12.62 21.91 -36.38
CA ILE A 4 12.92 22.30 -34.98
C ILE A 4 11.62 22.46 -34.16
N PHE A 5 10.54 22.95 -34.84
CA PHE A 5 9.23 23.10 -34.19
C PHE A 5 8.60 21.75 -33.79
N CYS A 6 8.77 20.72 -34.65
CA CYS A 6 8.32 19.34 -34.30
C CYS A 6 9.07 18.75 -33.10
N CYS A 7 10.38 18.98 -32.98
CA CYS A 7 11.15 18.49 -31.85
C CYS A 7 10.77 19.19 -30.52
N ILE A 8 10.47 20.49 -30.59
CA ILE A 8 10.02 21.24 -29.40
C ILE A 8 8.62 20.80 -28.99
N LEU A 9 7.73 20.54 -29.95
CA LEU A 9 6.38 20.03 -29.67
C LEU A 9 6.41 18.63 -29.04
N LEU A 10 7.30 17.76 -29.48
CA LEU A 10 7.53 16.43 -28.91
C LEU A 10 8.08 16.50 -27.48
N LEU A 11 8.95 17.46 -27.17
CA LEU A 11 9.46 17.68 -25.83
C LEU A 11 8.39 18.22 -24.86
N TYR A 12 7.39 18.94 -25.34
CA TYR A 12 6.28 19.44 -24.54
C TYR A 12 5.22 18.36 -24.23
N ILE A 13 5.11 17.33 -25.08
CA ILE A 13 4.16 16.22 -24.89
C ILE A 13 4.76 15.12 -23.99
N ALA A 14 6.09 15.03 -23.87
CA ALA A 14 6.77 14.01 -23.08
C ALA A 14 6.41 13.98 -21.58
N PRO A 15 6.20 15.11 -20.88
CA PRO A 15 5.85 15.06 -19.45
C PRO A 15 4.46 14.52 -19.15
N SER A 16 3.53 14.51 -20.11
CA SER A 16 2.16 13.98 -19.91
C SER A 16 2.07 12.45 -19.95
N LEU A 17 3.16 11.76 -20.28
CA LEU A 17 3.28 10.29 -20.25
C LEU A 17 3.79 9.75 -18.91
N TRP A 18 3.93 10.58 -17.87
CA TRP A 18 4.28 10.10 -16.55
C TRP A 18 3.14 9.19 -16.08
N SER A 19 3.47 7.93 -16.04
CA SER A 19 2.60 6.87 -15.51
C SER A 19 2.05 7.31 -14.16
N GLN A 20 0.73 7.31 -14.02
CA GLN A 20 0.03 7.60 -12.75
C GLN A 20 0.45 6.55 -11.71
N ASN A 21 1.59 6.78 -11.06
CA ASN A 21 2.10 5.87 -10.06
C ASN A 21 1.46 6.19 -8.71
N LEU A 22 0.84 5.17 -8.14
CA LEU A 22 0.44 5.20 -6.75
C LEU A 22 1.68 4.99 -5.89
N VAL A 23 1.97 5.95 -5.01
CA VAL A 23 3.08 5.89 -4.07
C VAL A 23 2.51 5.72 -2.66
N ARG A 24 3.15 4.87 -1.87
CA ARG A 24 2.84 4.71 -0.45
C ARG A 24 4.07 5.08 0.37
N GLU A 25 3.90 6.07 1.24
CA GLU A 25 4.90 6.46 2.23
C GLU A 25 4.33 6.18 3.63
N LYS A 26 4.87 5.13 4.28
CA LYS A 26 4.37 4.64 5.58
C LYS A 26 2.86 4.31 5.52
N ARG A 27 2.01 5.21 6.02
CA ARG A 27 0.54 5.05 6.05
C ARG A 27 -0.20 5.98 5.09
N HIS A 28 0.52 6.84 4.38
CA HIS A 28 -0.06 7.79 3.44
C HIS A 28 0.06 7.25 2.03
N TYR A 29 -1.01 7.41 1.28
CA TYR A 29 -1.06 7.09 -0.14
C TYR A 29 -1.13 8.38 -0.92
N SER A 30 -0.39 8.46 -2.00
CA SER A 30 -0.45 9.58 -2.95
C SER A 30 -0.52 9.06 -4.37
N LEU A 31 -1.32 9.72 -5.18
CA LEU A 31 -1.40 9.51 -6.62
C LEU A 31 -1.06 10.82 -7.29
N GLU A 32 0.01 10.84 -8.09
CA GLU A 32 0.50 12.07 -8.72
C GLU A 32 0.78 13.22 -7.73
N GLY A 33 1.26 12.89 -6.54
CA GLY A 33 1.53 13.87 -5.49
C GLY A 33 0.31 14.34 -4.69
N LYS A 34 -0.92 13.91 -5.06
CA LYS A 34 -2.12 14.21 -4.30
C LYS A 34 -2.35 13.13 -3.23
N PRO A 35 -2.51 13.51 -1.96
CA PRO A 35 -2.80 12.54 -0.91
C PRO A 35 -4.17 11.90 -1.13
N LEU A 36 -4.25 10.59 -0.95
CA LEU A 36 -5.48 9.81 -1.09
C LEU A 36 -5.92 9.26 0.26
N SER A 37 -7.22 9.27 0.50
CA SER A 37 -7.85 8.56 1.61
C SER A 37 -7.86 7.04 1.33
N LEU A 38 -7.95 6.23 2.39
CA LEU A 38 -8.05 4.76 2.26
C LEU A 38 -9.28 4.31 1.45
N LYS A 39 -10.35 5.11 1.44
CA LYS A 39 -11.56 4.83 0.64
C LYS A 39 -11.25 5.01 -0.85
N GLU A 40 -10.63 6.11 -1.23
CA GLU A 40 -10.23 6.40 -2.60
C GLU A 40 -9.21 5.36 -3.12
N VAL A 41 -8.22 5.00 -2.30
CA VAL A 41 -7.27 3.93 -2.63
C VAL A 41 -8.00 2.62 -2.93
N ARG A 42 -9.00 2.25 -2.11
CA ARG A 42 -9.82 1.06 -2.34
C ARG A 42 -10.59 1.14 -3.65
N ASP A 43 -11.13 2.30 -3.98
CA ASP A 43 -11.89 2.51 -5.21
C ASP A 43 -10.97 2.39 -6.44
N HIS A 44 -9.76 2.93 -6.37
CA HIS A 44 -8.73 2.73 -7.40
C HIS A 44 -8.36 1.25 -7.57
N TYR A 45 -8.22 0.49 -6.47
CA TYR A 45 -7.90 -0.95 -6.53
C TYR A 45 -9.04 -1.81 -7.09
N ARG A 46 -10.28 -1.32 -7.18
CA ARG A 46 -11.39 -2.05 -7.83
C ARG A 46 -11.10 -2.38 -9.30
N SER A 47 -10.31 -1.55 -9.97
CA SER A 47 -9.86 -1.81 -11.34
C SER A 47 -8.85 -2.96 -11.46
N VAL A 48 -8.24 -3.38 -10.34
CA VAL A 48 -7.20 -4.43 -10.29
C VAL A 48 -7.54 -5.42 -9.17
N PRO A 49 -8.33 -6.49 -9.45
CA PRO A 49 -8.83 -7.41 -8.44
C PRO A 49 -7.74 -8.04 -7.56
N GLN A 50 -6.57 -8.31 -8.13
CA GLN A 50 -5.43 -8.87 -7.40
C GLN A 50 -4.86 -7.89 -6.36
N ALA A 51 -4.70 -6.62 -6.72
CA ALA A 51 -4.27 -5.56 -5.81
C ALA A 51 -5.29 -5.35 -4.68
N LEU A 52 -6.59 -5.33 -5.04
CA LEU A 52 -7.68 -5.22 -4.07
C LEU A 52 -7.68 -6.39 -3.07
N ALA A 53 -7.45 -7.62 -3.53
CA ALA A 53 -7.39 -8.80 -2.67
C ALA A 53 -6.23 -8.71 -1.67
N GLN A 54 -5.05 -8.29 -2.10
CA GLN A 54 -3.90 -8.10 -1.21
C GLN A 54 -4.14 -6.97 -0.21
N PHE A 55 -4.72 -5.86 -0.66
CA PHE A 55 -5.08 -4.75 0.20
C PHE A 55 -6.09 -5.15 1.29
N LYS A 56 -7.16 -5.89 0.93
CA LYS A 56 -8.14 -6.42 1.89
C LYS A 56 -7.50 -7.38 2.90
N LYS A 57 -6.61 -8.28 2.44
CA LYS A 57 -5.87 -9.19 3.33
C LYS A 57 -5.00 -8.41 4.33
N ALA A 58 -4.34 -7.35 3.87
CA ALA A 58 -3.55 -6.49 4.75
C ALA A 58 -4.43 -5.76 5.78
N GLN A 59 -5.59 -5.23 5.36
CA GLN A 59 -6.54 -4.57 6.26
C GLN A 59 -7.10 -5.53 7.31
N LEU A 60 -7.50 -6.73 6.91
CA LEU A 60 -7.99 -7.77 7.81
C LEU A 60 -6.92 -8.14 8.85
N GLN A 61 -5.69 -8.40 8.40
CA GLN A 61 -4.59 -8.72 9.28
C GLN A 61 -4.31 -7.57 10.25
N PHE A 62 -4.32 -6.33 9.78
CA PHE A 62 -4.15 -5.16 10.64
C PHE A 62 -5.27 -5.02 11.66
N GLY A 63 -6.53 -5.29 11.28
CA GLY A 63 -7.68 -5.27 12.19
C GLY A 63 -7.55 -6.31 13.31
N VAL A 64 -7.23 -7.56 12.96
CA VAL A 64 -6.99 -8.63 13.95
C VAL A 64 -5.86 -8.24 14.91
N LEU A 65 -4.79 -7.70 14.39
CA LEU A 65 -3.64 -7.26 15.13
C LEU A 65 -3.97 -6.12 16.09
N ALA A 66 -4.69 -5.11 15.62
CA ALA A 66 -5.12 -4.00 16.47
C ALA A 66 -6.01 -4.51 17.63
N SER A 67 -6.90 -5.48 17.35
CA SER A 67 -7.71 -6.12 18.39
C SER A 67 -6.87 -6.90 19.40
N LEU A 68 -5.88 -7.65 18.97
CA LEU A 68 -4.98 -8.39 19.87
C LEU A 68 -4.13 -7.45 20.74
N LEU A 69 -3.59 -6.39 20.16
CA LEU A 69 -2.84 -5.38 20.90
C LEU A 69 -3.72 -4.65 21.92
N PHE A 70 -4.95 -4.33 21.55
CA PHE A 70 -5.91 -3.69 22.45
C PHE A 70 -6.26 -4.62 23.62
N LEU A 71 -6.65 -5.87 23.34
CA LEU A 71 -7.00 -6.85 24.36
C LEU A 71 -5.81 -7.19 25.27
N GLY A 72 -4.65 -7.46 24.68
CA GLY A 72 -3.43 -7.74 25.44
C GLY A 72 -3.00 -6.55 26.30
N GLY A 73 -3.08 -5.34 25.75
CA GLY A 73 -2.77 -4.11 26.47
C GLY A 73 -3.76 -3.83 27.62
N ALA A 74 -5.05 -3.98 27.39
CA ALA A 74 -6.08 -3.80 28.40
C ALA A 74 -5.93 -4.84 29.55
N TYR A 75 -5.67 -6.09 29.18
CA TYR A 75 -5.49 -7.16 30.16
C TYR A 75 -4.21 -6.96 30.98
N THR A 76 -3.10 -6.63 30.36
CA THR A 76 -1.83 -6.33 31.06
C THR A 76 -1.96 -5.07 31.91
N GLY A 77 -2.54 -4.00 31.38
CA GLY A 77 -2.75 -2.75 32.12
C GLY A 77 -3.68 -2.89 33.28
N GLY A 78 -4.75 -3.69 33.15
CA GLY A 78 -5.65 -4.03 34.25
C GLY A 78 -4.94 -4.77 35.40
N ASN A 79 -4.09 -5.74 35.05
CA ASN A 79 -3.30 -6.48 36.09
C ASN A 79 -2.28 -5.58 36.78
N ILE A 80 -1.63 -4.66 36.09
CA ILE A 80 -0.72 -3.68 36.69
C ILE A 80 -1.50 -2.73 37.60
N GLY A 81 -2.67 -2.28 37.19
CA GLY A 81 -3.56 -1.45 38.03
C GLY A 81 -4.00 -2.17 39.29
N TYR A 82 -4.37 -3.44 39.17
CA TYR A 82 -4.73 -4.28 40.33
C TYR A 82 -3.55 -4.46 41.33
N PHE A 83 -2.36 -4.73 40.76
CA PHE A 83 -1.14 -4.82 41.59
C PHE A 83 -0.85 -3.54 42.35
N THR A 84 -1.00 -2.38 41.74
CA THR A 84 -0.78 -1.08 42.39
C THR A 84 -1.80 -0.78 43.48
N ALA A 85 -3.01 -1.34 43.37
CA ALA A 85 -4.09 -1.15 44.35
C ALA A 85 -4.04 -2.13 45.54
N ILE A 86 -3.65 -3.37 45.29
CA ILE A 86 -3.77 -4.47 46.29
C ILE A 86 -2.41 -5.05 46.70
N GLY A 87 -1.36 -4.81 45.90
CA GLY A 87 0.00 -5.26 46.18
C GLY A 87 0.30 -6.70 45.75
N GLU A 88 -0.67 -7.41 45.17
CA GLU A 88 -0.52 -8.79 44.72
C GLU A 88 -0.52 -8.88 43.19
N LEU A 89 0.58 -9.34 42.60
CA LEU A 89 0.69 -9.55 41.15
C LEU A 89 0.37 -11.01 40.80
N GLU A 90 -0.70 -11.22 40.07
CA GLU A 90 -1.00 -12.54 39.50
C GLU A 90 -0.14 -12.82 38.26
N TRP A 91 1.02 -13.41 38.47
CA TRP A 91 2.00 -13.72 37.41
C TRP A 91 1.43 -14.52 36.22
N LYS A 92 0.47 -15.42 36.51
CA LYS A 92 -0.20 -16.18 35.41
C LYS A 92 -0.97 -15.26 34.46
N GLN A 93 -1.73 -14.34 35.00
CA GLN A 93 -2.54 -13.40 34.22
C GLN A 93 -1.65 -12.38 33.50
N ALA A 94 -0.62 -11.85 34.19
CA ALA A 94 0.36 -10.98 33.57
C ALA A 94 1.06 -11.66 32.37
N GLY A 95 1.45 -12.93 32.54
CA GLY A 95 2.07 -13.72 31.46
C GLY A 95 1.17 -13.93 30.26
N ILE A 96 -0.13 -14.15 30.44
CA ILE A 96 -1.10 -14.25 29.33
C ILE A 96 -1.18 -12.93 28.56
N GLY A 97 -1.30 -11.80 29.26
CA GLY A 97 -1.38 -10.49 28.61
C GLY A 97 -0.13 -10.15 27.80
N VAL A 98 1.05 -10.40 28.34
CA VAL A 98 2.33 -10.22 27.63
C VAL A 98 2.42 -11.17 26.43
N GLY A 99 2.01 -12.43 26.58
CA GLY A 99 1.98 -13.39 25.48
C GLY A 99 1.11 -12.92 24.31
N VAL A 100 -0.07 -12.40 24.58
CA VAL A 100 -0.97 -11.83 23.55
C VAL A 100 -0.34 -10.60 22.89
N LEU A 101 0.34 -9.73 23.64
CA LEU A 101 1.04 -8.58 23.08
C LEU A 101 2.18 -9.01 22.14
N VAL A 102 2.98 -10.01 22.55
CA VAL A 102 4.08 -10.53 21.71
C VAL A 102 3.53 -11.15 20.42
N LEU A 103 2.47 -11.96 20.50
CA LEU A 103 1.79 -12.48 19.30
C LEU A 103 1.26 -11.36 18.40
N GLY A 104 0.68 -10.33 18.98
CA GLY A 104 0.28 -9.14 18.27
C GLY A 104 1.45 -8.48 17.53
N LEU A 105 2.58 -8.28 18.17
CA LEU A 105 3.77 -7.68 17.56
C LEU A 105 4.35 -8.55 16.43
N VAL A 106 4.44 -9.86 16.62
CA VAL A 106 4.91 -10.77 15.56
C VAL A 106 3.99 -10.74 14.35
N ALA A 107 2.68 -10.64 14.55
CA ALA A 107 1.72 -10.55 13.44
C ALA A 107 1.81 -9.24 12.65
N THR A 108 2.49 -8.17 13.17
CA THR A 108 2.76 -6.95 12.37
C THR A 108 3.74 -7.21 11.24
N ILE A 109 4.62 -8.20 11.44
CA ILE A 109 5.66 -8.53 10.47
C ILE A 109 4.97 -9.05 9.20
N GLY A 110 5.05 -8.27 8.13
CA GLY A 110 4.49 -8.66 6.83
C GLY A 110 3.20 -7.93 6.40
N VAL A 111 2.51 -7.22 7.29
CA VAL A 111 1.37 -6.38 6.89
C VAL A 111 1.81 -5.30 5.89
N GLU A 112 2.90 -4.61 6.20
CA GLU A 112 3.46 -3.57 5.32
C GLU A 112 3.84 -4.12 3.96
N LYS A 113 4.52 -5.28 3.93
CA LYS A 113 4.86 -5.96 2.67
C LYS A 113 3.64 -6.27 1.80
N LYS A 114 2.48 -6.57 2.42
CA LYS A 114 1.24 -6.81 1.67
C LYS A 114 0.66 -5.53 1.09
N TYR A 115 0.72 -4.43 1.83
CA TYR A 115 0.34 -3.12 1.30
C TYR A 115 1.23 -2.69 0.14
N ASP A 116 2.55 -2.82 0.27
CA ASP A 116 3.50 -2.48 -0.79
C ASP A 116 3.31 -3.35 -2.02
N ARG A 117 3.03 -4.66 -1.82
CA ARG A 117 2.71 -5.57 -2.91
C ARG A 117 1.43 -5.18 -3.65
N ALA A 118 0.41 -4.68 -2.93
CA ALA A 118 -0.81 -4.18 -3.55
C ALA A 118 -0.54 -2.96 -4.44
N VAL A 119 0.29 -2.02 -3.95
CA VAL A 119 0.75 -0.85 -4.73
C VAL A 119 1.51 -1.28 -5.98
N GLN A 120 2.47 -2.19 -5.84
CA GLN A 120 3.25 -2.71 -6.97
C GLN A 120 2.36 -3.37 -8.02
N MET A 121 1.43 -4.24 -7.61
CA MET A 121 0.48 -4.89 -8.54
C MET A 121 -0.38 -3.86 -9.29
N PHE A 122 -0.84 -2.83 -8.60
CA PHE A 122 -1.61 -1.76 -9.21
C PHE A 122 -0.80 -0.98 -10.26
N ASN A 123 0.41 -0.57 -9.90
CA ASN A 123 1.30 0.17 -10.79
C ASN A 123 1.72 -0.67 -12.00
N GLN A 124 2.03 -1.96 -11.80
CA GLN A 124 2.35 -2.89 -12.90
C GLN A 124 1.16 -3.06 -13.86
N TYR A 125 -0.06 -3.15 -13.34
CA TYR A 125 -1.25 -3.26 -14.19
C TYR A 125 -1.48 -2.00 -15.01
N LYS A 126 -1.35 -0.82 -14.39
CA LYS A 126 -1.46 0.45 -15.10
C LYS A 126 -0.33 0.66 -16.12
N GLY A 127 0.90 0.33 -15.75
CA GLY A 127 2.04 0.42 -16.67
C GLY A 127 1.93 -0.51 -17.88
N LYS A 128 1.26 -1.67 -17.74
CA LYS A 128 0.99 -2.57 -18.87
C LYS A 128 -0.12 -2.05 -19.80
N LYS A 129 -1.08 -1.30 -19.29
CA LYS A 129 -2.16 -0.74 -20.10
C LYS A 129 -1.70 0.42 -21.00
N SER A 130 -0.68 1.15 -20.61
CA SER A 130 -0.10 2.24 -21.40
C SER A 130 1.27 1.81 -21.91
N SER A 131 1.32 0.94 -22.92
CA SER A 131 2.57 0.57 -23.58
C SER A 131 2.75 1.33 -24.89
N PHE A 132 3.83 2.07 -24.95
CA PHE A 132 4.31 2.72 -26.16
C PHE A 132 5.26 1.74 -26.86
N GLN A 133 4.90 1.27 -28.05
CA GLN A 133 5.77 0.44 -28.88
C GLN A 133 6.19 1.19 -30.12
N LEU A 134 7.48 1.46 -30.22
CA LEU A 134 8.09 1.97 -31.44
C LEU A 134 8.37 0.77 -32.35
N LYS A 135 7.63 0.63 -33.43
CA LYS A 135 7.90 -0.38 -34.47
C LYS A 135 8.72 0.24 -35.57
N LEU A 136 9.96 -0.20 -35.71
CA LEU A 136 10.80 0.09 -36.84
C LEU A 136 10.54 -0.98 -37.91
N ASN A 137 9.89 -0.63 -39.00
CA ASN A 137 9.73 -1.49 -40.16
C ASN A 137 10.57 -0.94 -41.33
N LYS A 138 10.92 -1.79 -42.29
CA LYS A 138 11.68 -1.39 -43.49
C LYS A 138 11.01 -0.25 -44.30
N GLU A 139 9.73 -0.03 -44.07
CA GLU A 139 8.89 0.98 -44.76
C GLU A 139 8.69 2.29 -43.97
N GLY A 140 9.20 2.37 -42.74
CA GLY A 140 9.07 3.57 -41.91
C GLY A 140 9.02 3.30 -40.41
N VAL A 141 8.95 4.38 -39.65
CA VAL A 141 8.82 4.37 -38.20
C VAL A 141 7.34 4.48 -37.84
N GLY A 142 6.78 3.42 -37.26
CA GLY A 142 5.40 3.40 -36.76
C GLY A 142 5.36 3.45 -35.24
N VAL A 143 4.41 4.22 -34.70
CA VAL A 143 4.14 4.31 -33.27
C VAL A 143 2.82 3.60 -32.97
N ARG A 144 2.85 2.56 -32.14
CA ARG A 144 1.66 1.88 -31.65
C ARG A 144 1.42 2.27 -30.20
N LEU A 145 0.35 3.01 -29.98
CA LEU A 145 -0.17 3.29 -28.62
C LEU A 145 -1.23 2.23 -28.30
N THR A 146 -1.03 1.49 -27.21
CA THR A 146 -2.05 0.59 -26.65
C THR A 146 -2.51 1.21 -25.33
N PHE A 147 -3.80 1.51 -25.27
CA PHE A 147 -4.45 2.07 -24.06
C PHE A 147 -5.16 0.99 -23.26
#